data_4de09472cf3723a55d71990af3d4706b
#
_entry.id   4de09472cf3723a55d71990af3d4706b
#
_cell.length_a   1.000
_cell.length_b   1.000
_cell.length_c   1.000
_cell.angle_alpha   90.00
_cell.angle_beta   90.00
_cell.angle_gamma   90.00
#
_symmetry.space_group_name_H-M   'P 1'
#
loop_
_entity.id
_entity.type
_entity.pdbx_description
1 polymer ?
#
loop_
_entity_poly.entity_id
_entity_poly.type
_entity_poly.pdbx_seq_one_letter_code
_entity_poly.pdbx_strand_id
1 'polypeptide(L)'
;IAAGLPGAEAEGELVVSAPSTFAMKWLIPRLPRFVGAQPGLEVRIVEEGAGEPDFGGGGLHAAIRLHHGAAPAGLAVTAFLPQAFGVVVAPSLLADAGGERASLLGAPRLHSRTFPDGWRLWAQAAQVELPPPSADRAFERNSYMLEAAAAGLGAAVTAWPYVEAEFAQGRLIAPWGFVPLARRFALVRPAIARHPGA
;
A
#
# COMPACT_ATOMS: atom_id res chain seq x y z
N ILE A 1 -1.93 -7.87 -14.34
CA ILE A 1 -0.66 -8.50 -13.90
C ILE A 1 -0.28 -9.66 -14.84
N ALA A 2 -1.25 -10.32 -15.50
CA ALA A 2 -0.98 -11.46 -16.38
C ALA A 2 -0.32 -11.12 -17.74
N ALA A 3 -0.19 -9.86 -18.12
CA ALA A 3 0.27 -9.44 -19.43
C ALA A 3 1.81 -9.35 -19.58
N GLY A 4 2.54 -10.29 -19.08
CA GLY A 4 4.01 -10.27 -19.21
C GLY A 4 4.74 -11.54 -18.81
N LEU A 5 4.03 -12.57 -18.43
CA LEU A 5 4.61 -13.91 -18.31
C LEU A 5 4.43 -14.63 -19.65
N PRO A 6 5.47 -15.26 -20.21
CA PRO A 6 5.33 -16.06 -21.41
C PRO A 6 4.31 -17.17 -21.15
N GLY A 7 3.43 -17.41 -22.12
CA GLY A 7 2.36 -18.41 -22.07
C GLY A 7 2.87 -19.86 -22.17
N ALA A 8 3.73 -20.25 -21.24
CA ALA A 8 4.02 -21.64 -20.91
C ALA A 8 3.46 -21.86 -19.50
N GLU A 9 2.89 -23.00 -19.23
CA GLU A 9 2.52 -23.44 -17.89
C GLU A 9 3.76 -23.27 -17.00
N ALA A 10 3.82 -22.14 -16.27
CA ALA A 10 4.95 -21.86 -15.39
C ALA A 10 4.79 -22.77 -14.17
N GLU A 11 5.56 -23.83 -14.13
CA GLU A 11 5.72 -24.65 -12.95
C GLU A 11 6.88 -24.09 -12.12
N GLY A 12 6.69 -23.99 -10.81
CA GLY A 12 7.73 -23.56 -9.90
C GLY A 12 7.30 -22.53 -8.88
N GLU A 13 8.26 -21.95 -8.18
CA GLU A 13 8.05 -20.93 -7.15
C GLU A 13 8.20 -19.52 -7.72
N LEU A 14 7.20 -18.65 -7.50
CA LEU A 14 7.26 -17.22 -7.79
C LEU A 14 7.44 -16.45 -6.48
N VAL A 15 8.64 -15.94 -6.25
CA VAL A 15 8.94 -15.13 -5.05
C VAL A 15 8.74 -13.65 -5.35
N VAL A 16 7.84 -13.01 -4.62
CA VAL A 16 7.51 -11.59 -4.77
C VAL A 16 7.72 -10.86 -3.46
N SER A 17 8.55 -9.81 -3.45
CA SER A 17 8.62 -8.93 -2.30
C SER A 17 7.58 -7.81 -2.39
N ALA A 18 6.99 -7.44 -1.27
CA ALA A 18 6.02 -6.37 -1.19
C ALA A 18 6.04 -5.69 0.19
N PRO A 19 5.62 -4.40 0.28
CA PRO A 19 5.34 -3.78 1.57
C PRO A 19 4.30 -4.60 2.33
N SER A 20 4.56 -4.91 3.61
CA SER A 20 3.73 -5.85 4.38
C SER A 20 2.24 -5.48 4.41
N THR A 21 1.92 -4.19 4.58
CA THR A 21 0.52 -3.74 4.56
C THR A 21 -0.11 -3.92 3.18
N PHE A 22 0.64 -3.67 2.09
CA PHE A 22 0.16 -3.92 0.73
C PHE A 22 -0.09 -5.41 0.49
N ALA A 23 0.86 -6.25 0.90
CA ALA A 23 0.70 -7.70 0.80
C ALA A 23 -0.57 -8.18 1.51
N MET A 24 -0.75 -7.78 2.76
CA MET A 24 -1.87 -8.21 3.59
C MET A 24 -3.23 -7.69 3.11
N LYS A 25 -3.31 -6.40 2.77
CA LYS A 25 -4.60 -5.74 2.49
C LYS A 25 -5.02 -5.81 1.03
N TRP A 26 -4.07 -5.92 0.09
CA TRP A 26 -4.39 -5.88 -1.34
C TRP A 26 -3.98 -7.14 -2.11
N LEU A 27 -2.77 -7.64 -1.91
CA LEU A 27 -2.21 -8.73 -2.72
C LEU A 27 -2.80 -10.09 -2.32
N ILE A 28 -2.68 -10.46 -1.04
CA ILE A 28 -3.14 -11.77 -0.53
C ILE A 28 -4.63 -12.03 -0.81
N PRO A 29 -5.56 -11.07 -0.61
CA PRO A 29 -6.97 -11.30 -0.95
C PRO A 29 -7.23 -11.58 -2.43
N ARG A 30 -6.28 -11.24 -3.32
CA ARG A 30 -6.36 -11.44 -4.78
C ARG A 30 -5.62 -12.67 -5.27
N LEU A 31 -4.77 -13.29 -4.43
CA LEU A 31 -3.99 -14.49 -4.78
C LEU A 31 -4.85 -15.68 -5.20
N PRO A 32 -6.00 -16.01 -4.56
CA PRO A 32 -6.76 -17.17 -4.97
C PRO A 32 -7.14 -17.15 -6.45
N ARG A 33 -7.47 -15.96 -6.99
CA ARG A 33 -7.77 -15.81 -8.42
C ARG A 33 -6.53 -16.02 -9.30
N PHE A 34 -5.36 -15.58 -8.83
CA PHE A 34 -4.11 -15.76 -9.57
C PHE A 34 -3.68 -17.22 -9.59
N VAL A 35 -3.66 -17.87 -8.41
CA VAL A 35 -3.29 -19.28 -8.26
C VAL A 35 -4.25 -20.19 -9.04
N GLY A 36 -5.56 -19.90 -9.02
CA GLY A 36 -6.54 -20.63 -9.82
C GLY A 36 -6.32 -20.49 -11.34
N ALA A 37 -5.72 -19.40 -11.80
CA ALA A 37 -5.38 -19.19 -13.21
C ALA A 37 -3.99 -19.76 -13.59
N GLN A 38 -3.15 -20.12 -12.62
CA GLN A 38 -1.80 -20.63 -12.79
C GLN A 38 -1.54 -21.78 -11.80
N PRO A 39 -2.18 -22.94 -11.97
CA PRO A 39 -2.20 -24.02 -10.97
C PRO A 39 -0.84 -24.69 -10.70
N GLY A 40 0.13 -24.54 -11.64
CA GLY A 40 1.50 -25.04 -11.45
C GLY A 40 2.45 -24.08 -10.72
N LEU A 41 1.97 -22.87 -10.35
CA LEU A 41 2.83 -21.83 -9.80
C LEU A 41 2.55 -21.64 -8.32
N GLU A 42 3.55 -21.91 -7.47
CA GLU A 42 3.51 -21.54 -6.04
C GLU A 42 3.98 -20.11 -5.85
N VAL A 43 3.18 -19.28 -5.13
CA VAL A 43 3.52 -17.89 -4.87
C VAL A 43 4.00 -17.73 -3.44
N ARG A 44 5.26 -17.33 -3.29
CA ARG A 44 5.85 -16.96 -2.00
C ARG A 44 5.97 -15.44 -1.90
N ILE A 45 5.31 -14.85 -0.89
CA ILE A 45 5.41 -13.43 -0.58
C ILE A 45 6.47 -13.26 0.51
N VAL A 46 7.42 -12.36 0.26
CA VAL A 46 8.41 -11.96 1.25
C VAL A 46 8.23 -10.49 1.59
N GLU A 47 8.56 -10.11 2.82
CA GLU A 47 8.49 -8.71 3.22
C GLU A 47 9.54 -7.89 2.48
N GLU A 48 9.18 -6.67 2.14
CA GLU A 48 10.10 -5.70 1.55
C GLU A 48 11.26 -5.39 2.51
N GLY A 49 12.47 -5.60 2.04
CA GLY A 49 13.68 -5.15 2.74
C GLY A 49 13.89 -3.64 2.57
N ALA A 50 14.77 -3.07 3.39
CA ALA A 50 15.22 -1.69 3.20
C ALA A 50 16.10 -1.58 1.94
N GLY A 51 15.84 -0.55 1.11
CA GLY A 51 16.66 -0.26 -0.08
C GLY A 51 16.13 -0.87 -1.39
N GLU A 52 17.00 -0.92 -2.40
CA GLU A 52 16.70 -1.48 -3.71
C GLU A 52 16.51 -3.01 -3.63
N PRO A 53 15.58 -3.59 -4.42
CA PRO A 53 15.40 -5.03 -4.44
C PRO A 53 16.64 -5.74 -4.98
N ASP A 54 17.15 -6.70 -4.24
CA ASP A 54 18.26 -7.55 -4.69
C ASP A 54 17.75 -8.77 -5.47
N PHE A 55 17.84 -8.69 -6.78
CA PHE A 55 17.54 -9.78 -7.68
C PHE A 55 18.76 -10.69 -7.97
N GLY A 56 19.95 -10.34 -7.46
CA GLY A 56 21.21 -11.05 -7.70
C GLY A 56 21.46 -12.19 -6.72
N GLY A 57 20.99 -12.07 -5.48
CA GLY A 57 21.27 -13.00 -4.37
C GLY A 57 20.45 -14.29 -4.38
N GLY A 58 19.68 -14.58 -5.41
CA GLY A 58 18.97 -15.83 -5.63
C GLY A 58 17.61 -15.90 -4.93
N GLY A 59 16.58 -15.92 -5.73
CA GLY A 59 15.23 -16.28 -5.30
C GLY A 59 14.19 -15.16 -5.33
N LEU A 60 14.53 -13.89 -5.50
CA LEU A 60 13.55 -12.85 -5.75
C LEU A 60 13.26 -12.70 -7.24
N HIS A 61 12.01 -12.92 -7.65
CA HIS A 61 11.59 -12.83 -9.05
C HIS A 61 11.01 -11.47 -9.41
N ALA A 62 10.28 -10.85 -8.47
CA ALA A 62 9.69 -9.54 -8.64
C ALA A 62 9.55 -8.81 -7.29
N ALA A 63 9.46 -7.49 -7.36
CA ALA A 63 9.22 -6.64 -6.19
C ALA A 63 8.06 -5.68 -6.48
N ILE A 64 7.14 -5.54 -5.54
CA ILE A 64 6.11 -4.50 -5.58
C ILE A 64 6.62 -3.30 -4.80
N ARG A 65 6.67 -2.14 -5.45
CA ARG A 65 7.21 -0.90 -4.89
C ARG A 65 6.31 0.29 -5.22
N LEU A 66 6.39 1.32 -4.39
CA LEU A 66 5.95 2.64 -4.76
C LEU A 66 7.01 3.28 -5.67
N HIS A 67 6.62 3.58 -6.90
CA HIS A 67 7.52 4.10 -7.91
C HIS A 67 7.03 5.45 -8.46
N HIS A 68 7.99 6.30 -8.77
CA HIS A 68 7.80 7.54 -9.51
C HIS A 68 9.04 7.78 -10.39
N GLY A 69 8.86 8.44 -11.52
CA GLY A 69 9.95 8.76 -12.43
C GLY A 69 10.35 7.62 -13.38
N ALA A 70 11.59 7.64 -13.84
CA ALA A 70 12.12 6.66 -14.79
C ALA A 70 12.48 5.34 -14.09
N ALA A 71 12.44 4.23 -14.83
CA ALA A 71 12.89 2.95 -14.34
C ALA A 71 14.41 2.98 -14.07
N PRO A 72 14.89 2.39 -12.97
CA PRO A 72 16.32 2.23 -12.73
C PRO A 72 16.97 1.37 -13.83
N ALA A 73 18.26 1.59 -14.08
CA ALA A 73 19.01 0.82 -15.07
C ALA A 73 18.95 -0.69 -14.77
N GLY A 74 18.74 -1.50 -15.80
CA GLY A 74 18.66 -2.96 -15.66
C GLY A 74 17.36 -3.49 -15.07
N LEU A 75 16.39 -2.63 -14.73
CA LEU A 75 15.10 -3.03 -14.21
C LEU A 75 13.96 -2.66 -15.16
N ALA A 76 12.97 -3.54 -15.25
CA ALA A 76 11.69 -3.28 -15.89
C ALA A 76 10.68 -2.90 -14.81
N VAL A 77 10.01 -1.76 -14.98
CA VAL A 77 9.01 -1.24 -14.06
C VAL A 77 7.66 -1.18 -14.76
N THR A 78 6.69 -1.90 -14.24
CA THR A 78 5.30 -1.90 -14.75
C THR A 78 4.39 -1.31 -13.69
N ALA A 79 3.99 -0.07 -13.86
CA ALA A 79 3.00 0.56 -12.98
C ALA A 79 1.62 -0.08 -13.23
N PHE A 80 0.92 -0.46 -12.14
CA PHE A 80 -0.36 -1.16 -12.26
C PHE A 80 -1.47 -0.58 -11.37
N LEU A 81 -1.13 0.21 -10.36
CA LEU A 81 -2.13 0.76 -9.44
C LEU A 81 -1.77 2.21 -9.08
N PRO A 82 -2.63 3.19 -9.45
CA PRO A 82 -2.44 4.56 -9.06
C PRO A 82 -2.54 4.69 -7.54
N GLN A 83 -1.82 5.64 -6.97
CA GLN A 83 -1.88 5.93 -5.55
C GLN A 83 -2.74 7.16 -5.29
N ALA A 84 -3.70 7.01 -4.38
CA ALA A 84 -4.45 8.11 -3.81
C ALA A 84 -4.43 7.98 -2.29
N PHE A 85 -4.27 9.09 -1.59
CA PHE A 85 -4.23 9.15 -0.13
C PHE A 85 -5.45 9.87 0.43
N GLY A 86 -5.97 9.38 1.53
CA GLY A 86 -7.07 9.99 2.26
C GLY A 86 -6.87 9.94 3.76
N VAL A 87 -7.46 10.89 4.45
CA VAL A 87 -7.66 10.80 5.90
C VAL A 87 -8.79 9.83 6.16
N VAL A 88 -8.52 8.82 6.98
CA VAL A 88 -9.50 7.81 7.39
C VAL A 88 -9.71 7.84 8.90
N VAL A 89 -10.94 7.60 9.30
CA VAL A 89 -11.37 7.57 10.70
C VAL A 89 -12.44 6.50 10.90
N ALA A 90 -12.59 6.03 12.14
CA ALA A 90 -13.78 5.27 12.51
C ALA A 90 -15.03 6.16 12.39
N PRO A 91 -16.19 5.63 11.95
CA PRO A 91 -17.44 6.39 11.91
C PRO A 91 -17.83 7.02 13.27
N SER A 92 -17.53 6.33 14.38
CA SER A 92 -17.76 6.83 15.74
C SER A 92 -17.01 8.14 16.02
N LEU A 93 -15.75 8.24 15.55
CA LEU A 93 -14.95 9.46 15.78
C LEU A 93 -15.56 10.68 15.06
N LEU A 94 -16.18 10.49 13.90
CA LEU A 94 -16.91 11.56 13.22
C LEU A 94 -18.21 11.91 13.95
N ALA A 95 -18.92 10.92 14.47
CA ALA A 95 -20.13 11.14 15.26
C ALA A 95 -19.82 11.92 16.54
N ASP A 96 -18.76 11.55 17.27
CA ASP A 96 -18.29 12.24 18.48
C ASP A 96 -17.86 13.69 18.19
N ALA A 97 -17.40 13.96 16.96
CA ALA A 97 -17.09 15.31 16.48
C ALA A 97 -18.32 16.10 15.99
N GLY A 98 -19.53 15.65 16.32
CA GLY A 98 -20.79 16.28 15.90
C GLY A 98 -21.12 16.16 14.42
N GLY A 99 -20.47 15.22 13.70
CA GLY A 99 -20.62 15.04 12.25
C GLY A 99 -19.82 16.04 11.41
N GLU A 100 -19.11 16.97 12.03
CA GLU A 100 -18.31 17.97 11.32
C GLU A 100 -16.90 17.45 10.98
N ARG A 101 -16.63 17.19 9.69
CA ARG A 101 -15.30 16.73 9.26
C ARG A 101 -14.16 17.69 9.63
N ALA A 102 -14.42 19.01 9.67
CA ALA A 102 -13.40 20.00 10.02
C ALA A 102 -12.84 19.79 11.44
N SER A 103 -13.68 19.37 12.38
CA SER A 103 -13.28 19.07 13.76
C SER A 103 -12.29 17.90 13.86
N LEU A 104 -12.32 16.98 12.88
CA LEU A 104 -11.39 15.86 12.82
C LEU A 104 -9.94 16.27 12.50
N LEU A 105 -9.70 17.45 11.95
CA LEU A 105 -8.34 17.95 11.72
C LEU A 105 -7.57 18.20 13.02
N GLY A 106 -8.27 18.50 14.10
CA GLY A 106 -7.70 18.63 15.46
C GLY A 106 -7.71 17.34 16.27
N ALA A 107 -8.28 16.24 15.75
CA ALA A 107 -8.29 14.94 16.42
C ALA A 107 -6.88 14.38 16.61
N PRO A 108 -6.69 13.35 17.48
CA PRO A 108 -5.41 12.65 17.57
C PRO A 108 -4.95 12.18 16.20
N ARG A 109 -3.70 12.50 15.83
CA ARG A 109 -3.10 12.01 14.57
C ARG A 109 -2.34 10.74 14.80
N LEU A 110 -2.61 9.77 13.91
CA LEU A 110 -1.92 8.51 13.88
C LEU A 110 -0.92 8.52 12.72
N HIS A 111 0.31 8.13 13.00
CA HIS A 111 1.42 8.13 12.06
C HIS A 111 1.95 6.71 11.87
N SER A 112 2.45 6.40 10.70
CA SER A 112 3.22 5.20 10.44
C SER A 112 4.69 5.55 10.22
N ARG A 113 5.60 4.84 10.89
CA ARG A 113 7.05 4.99 10.67
C ARG A 113 7.47 4.59 9.26
N THR A 114 6.72 3.73 8.59
CA THR A 114 6.96 3.37 7.19
C THR A 114 6.50 4.45 6.20
N PHE A 115 5.72 5.45 6.66
CA PHE A 115 5.27 6.57 5.85
C PHE A 115 5.11 7.84 6.71
N PRO A 116 6.22 8.41 7.22
CA PRO A 116 6.18 9.51 8.19
C PRO A 116 5.61 10.81 7.62
N ASP A 117 5.75 11.05 6.32
CA ASP A 117 5.27 12.26 5.64
C ASP A 117 3.78 12.23 5.24
N GLY A 118 3.04 11.20 5.59
CA GLY A 118 1.68 10.98 5.09
C GLY A 118 0.77 12.20 5.27
N TRP A 119 0.71 12.75 6.48
CA TRP A 119 -0.11 13.91 6.78
C TRP A 119 0.30 15.15 5.98
N ARG A 120 1.59 15.42 5.89
CA ARG A 120 2.12 16.57 5.13
C ARG A 120 1.79 16.46 3.65
N LEU A 121 2.02 15.30 3.05
CA LEU A 121 1.75 15.06 1.62
C LEU A 121 0.26 15.15 1.31
N TRP A 122 -0.60 14.58 2.17
CA TRP A 122 -2.04 14.69 1.99
C TRP A 122 -2.51 16.13 2.11
N ALA A 123 -2.07 16.87 3.13
CA ALA A 123 -2.47 18.25 3.35
C ALA A 123 -2.10 19.16 2.16
N GLN A 124 -0.88 18.98 1.61
CA GLN A 124 -0.45 19.69 0.42
C GLN A 124 -1.32 19.36 -0.80
N ALA A 125 -1.60 18.07 -1.04
CA ALA A 125 -2.39 17.64 -2.19
C ALA A 125 -3.88 18.02 -2.06
N ALA A 126 -4.42 17.99 -0.84
CA ALA A 126 -5.80 18.36 -0.54
C ALA A 126 -5.99 19.88 -0.37
N GLN A 127 -4.90 20.67 -0.34
CA GLN A 127 -4.89 22.11 -0.05
C GLN A 127 -5.58 22.44 1.28
N VAL A 128 -5.29 21.64 2.31
CA VAL A 128 -5.85 21.77 3.67
C VAL A 128 -4.74 22.22 4.62
N GLU A 129 -5.01 23.26 5.40
CA GLU A 129 -4.17 23.63 6.52
C GLU A 129 -4.44 22.72 7.71
N LEU A 130 -3.36 22.20 8.32
CA LEU A 130 -3.47 21.31 9.46
C LEU A 130 -3.27 22.08 10.76
N PRO A 131 -4.28 22.23 11.61
CA PRO A 131 -4.09 22.76 12.95
C PRO A 131 -3.26 21.77 13.79
N PRO A 132 -2.70 22.20 14.94
CA PRO A 132 -2.09 21.27 15.88
C PRO A 132 -3.07 20.16 16.27
N PRO A 133 -2.64 18.88 16.29
CA PRO A 133 -3.50 17.79 16.74
C PRO A 133 -3.63 17.79 18.28
N SER A 134 -4.69 17.18 18.80
CA SER A 134 -4.86 16.97 20.24
C SER A 134 -3.86 15.96 20.81
N ALA A 135 -3.34 15.06 19.96
CA ALA A 135 -2.25 14.13 20.27
C ALA A 135 -1.62 13.58 18.99
N ASP A 136 -0.35 13.16 19.08
CA ASP A 136 0.36 12.41 18.04
C ASP A 136 0.73 11.01 18.54
N ARG A 137 0.44 9.99 17.74
CA ARG A 137 0.79 8.58 18.02
C ARG A 137 1.43 7.95 16.82
N ALA A 138 2.61 7.35 17.00
CA ALA A 138 3.35 6.68 15.95
C ALA A 138 3.29 5.15 16.10
N PHE A 139 3.09 4.47 14.98
CA PHE A 139 3.08 3.02 14.86
C PHE A 139 4.17 2.56 13.89
N GLU A 140 4.74 1.40 14.15
CA GLU A 140 5.82 0.86 13.31
C GLU A 140 5.37 0.57 11.87
N ARG A 141 4.08 0.17 11.69
CA ARG A 141 3.53 -0.24 10.39
C ARG A 141 2.18 0.43 10.11
N ASN A 142 1.88 0.62 8.82
CA ASN A 142 0.57 1.12 8.40
C ASN A 142 -0.59 0.24 8.90
N SER A 143 -0.41 -1.09 8.93
CA SER A 143 -1.46 -1.99 9.41
C SER A 143 -1.84 -1.74 10.86
N TYR A 144 -0.87 -1.50 11.74
CA TYR A 144 -1.14 -1.18 13.15
C TYR A 144 -1.84 0.17 13.30
N MET A 145 -1.38 1.17 12.55
CA MET A 145 -2.01 2.49 12.49
C MET A 145 -3.48 2.40 12.05
N LEU A 146 -3.76 1.57 11.03
CA LEU A 146 -5.12 1.41 10.50
C LEU A 146 -6.05 0.70 11.49
N GLU A 147 -5.57 -0.32 12.20
CA GLU A 147 -6.36 -0.94 13.27
C GLU A 147 -6.63 0.04 14.41
N ALA A 148 -5.65 0.88 14.76
CA ALA A 148 -5.85 1.94 15.77
C ALA A 148 -6.89 2.98 15.29
N ALA A 149 -6.86 3.36 14.01
CA ALA A 149 -7.87 4.26 13.44
C ALA A 149 -9.27 3.63 13.45
N ALA A 150 -9.38 2.35 13.07
CA ALA A 150 -10.64 1.61 13.09
C ALA A 150 -11.19 1.39 14.51
N ALA A 151 -10.31 1.36 15.51
CA ALA A 151 -10.67 1.33 16.93
C ALA A 151 -11.04 2.72 17.51
N GLY A 152 -11.04 3.78 16.70
CA GLY A 152 -11.40 5.13 17.12
C GLY A 152 -10.30 5.91 17.85
N LEU A 153 -9.04 5.46 17.84
CA LEU A 153 -7.94 6.14 18.56
C LEU A 153 -7.54 7.48 17.93
N GLY A 154 -7.96 7.77 16.70
CA GLY A 154 -7.64 9.01 16.00
C GLY A 154 -7.81 8.89 14.48
N ALA A 155 -7.35 9.91 13.78
CA ALA A 155 -7.35 9.98 12.33
C ALA A 155 -6.01 9.52 11.74
N ALA A 156 -6.02 8.82 10.61
CA ALA A 156 -4.83 8.33 9.93
C ALA A 156 -4.84 8.72 8.45
N VAL A 157 -3.66 8.99 7.87
CA VAL A 157 -3.52 9.16 6.42
C VAL A 157 -3.02 7.85 5.82
N THR A 158 -3.74 7.36 4.81
CA THR A 158 -3.41 6.08 4.18
C THR A 158 -3.74 6.04 2.70
N ALA A 159 -3.17 5.06 1.99
CA ALA A 159 -3.48 4.77 0.60
C ALA A 159 -4.79 3.97 0.48
N TRP A 160 -5.58 4.27 -0.58
CA TRP A 160 -6.83 3.56 -0.87
C TRP A 160 -6.71 2.03 -0.85
N PRO A 161 -5.70 1.38 -1.48
CA PRO A 161 -5.60 -0.08 -1.51
C PRO A 161 -5.47 -0.74 -0.13
N TYR A 162 -5.15 0.04 0.90
CA TYR A 162 -4.99 -0.49 2.26
C TYR A 162 -6.29 -0.54 3.06
N VAL A 163 -7.35 0.08 2.55
CA VAL A 163 -8.61 0.28 3.30
C VAL A 163 -9.87 -0.16 2.55
N GLU A 164 -9.74 -0.76 1.36
CA GLU A 164 -10.89 -1.24 0.58
C GLU A 164 -11.82 -2.14 1.42
N ALA A 165 -11.25 -3.09 2.18
CA ALA A 165 -12.01 -4.01 3.01
C ALA A 165 -12.64 -3.33 4.21
N GLU A 166 -11.93 -2.40 4.86
CA GLU A 166 -12.43 -1.62 5.99
C GLU A 166 -13.61 -0.72 5.60
N PHE A 167 -13.57 -0.18 4.39
CA PHE A 167 -14.69 0.59 3.84
C PHE A 167 -15.90 -0.30 3.55
N ALA A 168 -15.68 -1.45 2.91
CA ALA A 168 -16.75 -2.41 2.62
C ALA A 168 -17.43 -2.92 3.90
N GLN A 169 -16.69 -3.00 5.01
CA GLN A 169 -17.16 -3.43 6.32
C GLN A 169 -17.69 -2.28 7.19
N GLY A 170 -17.62 -1.02 6.72
CA GLY A 170 -18.03 0.16 7.49
C GLY A 170 -17.14 0.45 8.71
N ARG A 171 -15.94 -0.11 8.79
CA ARG A 171 -14.99 0.12 9.90
C ARG A 171 -14.29 1.46 9.82
N LEU A 172 -14.05 1.94 8.59
CA LEU A 172 -13.43 3.22 8.31
C LEU A 172 -14.24 4.01 7.29
N ILE A 173 -14.15 5.32 7.37
CA ILE A 173 -14.65 6.28 6.38
C ILE A 173 -13.57 7.28 6.02
N ALA A 174 -13.68 7.94 4.86
CA ALA A 174 -12.79 9.03 4.44
C ALA A 174 -13.58 10.33 4.22
N PRO A 175 -13.67 11.19 5.23
CA PRO A 175 -14.50 12.40 5.17
C PRO A 175 -14.12 13.41 4.07
N TRP A 176 -12.88 13.36 3.59
CA TRP A 176 -12.38 14.19 2.48
C TRP A 176 -12.19 13.40 1.16
N GLY A 177 -12.53 12.10 1.16
CA GLY A 177 -12.19 11.23 0.04
C GLY A 177 -10.68 10.99 -0.07
N PHE A 178 -10.23 10.66 -1.28
CA PHE A 178 -8.84 10.39 -1.60
C PHE A 178 -8.32 11.33 -2.67
N VAL A 179 -7.15 11.91 -2.43
CA VAL A 179 -6.45 12.77 -3.39
C VAL A 179 -5.36 11.97 -4.11
N PRO A 180 -5.23 12.09 -5.44
CA PRO A 180 -4.20 11.38 -6.19
C PRO A 180 -2.81 11.92 -5.86
N LEU A 181 -1.83 11.03 -5.82
CA LEU A 181 -0.42 11.37 -5.73
C LEU A 181 0.33 10.91 -6.98
N ALA A 182 1.43 11.60 -7.30
CA ALA A 182 2.27 11.30 -8.46
C ALA A 182 3.04 9.96 -8.36
N ARG A 183 2.70 9.11 -7.39
CA ARG A 183 3.29 7.80 -7.17
C ARG A 183 2.32 6.71 -7.62
N ARG A 184 2.87 5.55 -7.98
CA ARG A 184 2.08 4.36 -8.36
C ARG A 184 2.70 3.12 -7.74
N PHE A 185 1.87 2.16 -7.38
CA PHE A 185 2.39 0.81 -7.16
C PHE A 185 2.83 0.22 -8.49
N ALA A 186 4.03 -0.31 -8.49
CA ALA A 186 4.64 -0.91 -9.67
C ALA A 186 5.23 -2.26 -9.35
N LEU A 187 5.17 -3.15 -10.32
CA LEU A 187 5.93 -4.38 -10.33
C LEU A 187 7.31 -4.09 -10.93
N VAL A 188 8.35 -4.35 -10.17
CA VAL A 188 9.75 -4.19 -10.56
C VAL A 188 10.35 -5.58 -10.72
N ARG A 189 11.04 -5.81 -11.81
CA ARG A 189 11.74 -7.07 -12.11
C ARG A 189 13.00 -6.79 -12.92
N PRO A 190 13.95 -7.73 -13.03
CA PRO A 190 15.07 -7.59 -13.97
C PRO A 190 14.56 -7.34 -15.40
N ALA A 191 15.19 -6.44 -16.12
CA ALA A 191 14.81 -6.10 -17.51
C ALA A 191 15.03 -7.30 -18.47
N ILE A 192 16.03 -8.13 -18.17
CA ILE A 192 16.31 -9.38 -18.87
C ILE A 192 15.79 -10.51 -17.98
N ALA A 193 14.78 -11.24 -18.45
CA ALA A 193 14.33 -12.45 -17.79
C ALA A 193 15.52 -13.43 -17.73
N ARG A 194 16.04 -13.70 -16.54
CA ARG A 194 16.96 -14.84 -16.38
C ARG A 194 16.12 -16.10 -16.57
N HIS A 195 16.30 -16.81 -17.67
CA HIS A 195 15.76 -18.15 -17.79
C HIS A 195 16.39 -18.99 -16.68
N PRO A 196 15.61 -19.71 -15.85
CA PRO A 196 16.18 -20.72 -14.99
C PRO A 196 16.70 -21.84 -15.89
N GLY A 197 18.03 -21.95 -16.04
CA GLY A 197 18.65 -23.02 -16.81
C GLY A 197 19.72 -22.58 -17.81
N ALA A 198 20.61 -21.65 -17.44
CA ALA A 198 21.88 -21.44 -18.13
C ALA A 198 23.04 -21.69 -17.16
#